data_dc607c78cdfb98bfea30132552838edb
#
_entry.id   dc607c78cdfb98bfea30132552838edb
#
_cell.length_a   1.000
_cell.length_b   1.000
_cell.length_c   1.000
_cell.angle_alpha   90.00
_cell.angle_beta   90.00
_cell.angle_gamma   90.00
#
_symmetry.space_group_name_H-M   'P 1'
#
loop_
_entity.id
_entity.type
_entity.pdbx_description
1 polymer ?
#
loop_
_entity_poly.entity_id
_entity_poly.type
_entity_poly.pdbx_seq_one_letter_code
_entity_poly.pdbx_strand_id
1 'polypeptide(L)'
;MTMQMLQLSGLFLGKVIGKTRANPQGQGQLENHEIISNIIKPELKAHGYDPKGQRPLPPLDWYNIDPNLRDSVLKIIKRQGLKDGQKYGLKALKCVFNWQSWNNAFPDAHWIIVRRNDRDIIKSCMSPKAAFMDKYTTEQGWQSWIDHHKKKFEQVKQGCNNVYELDTDAVINKDLTQLKAIIDAIGLDWKPDKILKQICP
;
A
#
# COMPACT_ATOMS: atom_id res chain seq x y z
N MET A 1 5.39 -5.73 6.92
CA MET A 1 5.23 -5.33 8.34
C MET A 1 3.90 -4.62 8.59
N THR A 2 3.64 -3.38 8.20
CA THR A 2 2.40 -2.61 8.53
C THR A 2 1.10 -3.39 8.29
N MET A 3 0.86 -3.90 7.09
CA MET A 3 -0.38 -4.66 6.81
C MET A 3 -0.56 -5.91 7.64
N GLN A 4 0.54 -6.52 8.07
CA GLN A 4 0.50 -7.69 8.93
C GLN A 4 0.07 -7.33 10.35
N MET A 5 0.54 -6.21 10.87
CA MET A 5 0.10 -5.70 12.18
C MET A 5 -1.38 -5.34 12.17
N LEU A 6 -1.87 -4.71 11.10
CA LEU A 6 -3.28 -4.43 10.90
C LEU A 6 -4.11 -5.71 10.77
N GLN A 7 -3.60 -6.72 10.06
CA GLN A 7 -4.25 -8.03 9.95
C GLN A 7 -4.33 -8.75 11.31
N LEU A 8 -3.27 -8.69 12.11
CA LEU A 8 -3.29 -9.22 13.49
C LEU A 8 -4.33 -8.52 14.37
N SER A 9 -4.61 -7.25 14.07
CA SER A 9 -5.64 -6.44 14.73
C SER A 9 -7.05 -6.63 14.17
N GLY A 10 -7.24 -7.52 13.19
CA GLY A 10 -8.56 -7.89 12.68
C GLY A 10 -8.91 -7.36 11.29
N LEU A 11 -7.99 -6.62 10.62
CA LEU A 11 -8.24 -6.14 9.26
C LEU A 11 -8.28 -7.30 8.26
N PHE A 12 -9.34 -7.38 7.45
CA PHE A 12 -9.47 -8.35 6.38
C PHE A 12 -8.72 -7.87 5.12
N LEU A 13 -7.88 -8.71 4.54
CA LEU A 13 -7.09 -8.38 3.35
C LEU A 13 -7.51 -9.16 2.09
N GLY A 14 -8.41 -10.14 2.24
CA GLY A 14 -8.77 -11.06 1.17
C GLY A 14 -7.61 -12.02 0.81
N LYS A 15 -7.61 -12.47 -0.44
CA LYS A 15 -6.56 -13.37 -0.98
C LYS A 15 -5.32 -12.58 -1.37
N VAL A 16 -4.37 -12.50 -0.46
CA VAL A 16 -3.13 -11.74 -0.65
C VAL A 16 -2.00 -12.58 -1.22
N ILE A 17 -1.07 -11.92 -1.90
CA ILE A 17 0.19 -12.55 -2.35
C ILE A 17 1.01 -12.92 -1.12
N GLY A 18 1.17 -14.22 -0.93
CA GLY A 18 1.99 -14.78 0.13
C GLY A 18 3.50 -14.74 -0.19
N LYS A 19 4.24 -15.73 0.32
CA LYS A 19 5.66 -15.91 0.03
C LYS A 19 5.88 -16.08 -1.47
N THR A 20 6.93 -15.45 -2.00
CA THR A 20 7.30 -15.54 -3.41
C THR A 20 8.65 -16.27 -3.55
N ARG A 21 8.98 -16.72 -4.78
CA ARG A 21 10.32 -17.28 -5.08
C ARG A 21 11.45 -16.30 -4.75
N ALA A 22 11.22 -15.01 -4.96
CA ALA A 22 12.20 -13.96 -4.64
C ALA A 22 12.33 -13.70 -3.13
N ASN A 23 11.33 -14.07 -2.34
CA ASN A 23 11.34 -13.94 -0.88
C ASN A 23 10.66 -15.16 -0.22
N PRO A 24 11.30 -16.34 -0.24
CA PRO A 24 10.70 -17.58 0.25
C PRO A 24 10.55 -17.60 1.78
N GLN A 25 11.37 -16.84 2.49
CA GLN A 25 11.30 -16.71 3.96
C GLN A 25 10.54 -15.45 4.40
N GLY A 26 10.23 -14.54 3.46
CA GLY A 26 9.49 -13.32 3.74
C GLY A 26 8.02 -13.59 4.01
N GLN A 27 7.39 -12.60 4.66
CA GLN A 27 5.99 -12.67 5.05
C GLN A 27 5.01 -12.36 3.90
N GLY A 28 5.50 -12.36 2.65
CA GLY A 28 4.73 -12.01 1.46
C GLY A 28 4.56 -10.50 1.28
N GLN A 29 3.99 -10.12 0.14
CA GLN A 29 3.73 -8.71 -0.17
C GLN A 29 2.45 -8.20 0.51
N LEU A 30 1.53 -9.09 0.90
CA LEU A 30 0.21 -8.78 1.45
C LEU A 30 -0.61 -7.84 0.55
N GLU A 31 -0.37 -7.89 -0.75
CA GLU A 31 -1.17 -7.22 -1.77
C GLU A 31 -2.27 -8.16 -2.26
N ASN A 32 -3.49 -7.65 -2.42
CA ASN A 32 -4.57 -8.45 -2.99
C ASN A 32 -4.32 -8.65 -4.49
N HIS A 33 -3.93 -9.87 -4.87
CA HIS A 33 -3.50 -10.19 -6.23
C HIS A 33 -4.56 -9.83 -7.27
N GLU A 34 -5.81 -10.13 -6.98
CA GLU A 34 -6.89 -9.96 -7.94
C GLU A 34 -7.22 -8.49 -8.18
N ILE A 35 -7.25 -7.66 -7.13
CA ILE A 35 -7.42 -6.21 -7.26
C ILE A 35 -6.26 -5.60 -8.04
N ILE A 36 -5.02 -5.99 -7.72
CA ILE A 36 -3.83 -5.50 -8.43
C ILE A 36 -3.88 -5.87 -9.92
N SER A 37 -4.23 -7.12 -10.23
CA SER A 37 -4.14 -7.65 -11.61
C SER A 37 -5.32 -7.29 -12.48
N ASN A 38 -6.52 -7.14 -11.92
CA ASN A 38 -7.75 -6.92 -12.68
C ASN A 38 -8.24 -5.48 -12.67
N ILE A 39 -7.74 -4.64 -11.75
CA ILE A 39 -8.15 -3.24 -11.64
C ILE A 39 -6.96 -2.31 -11.84
N ILE A 40 -5.97 -2.34 -10.93
CA ILE A 40 -4.92 -1.31 -10.89
C ILE A 40 -3.97 -1.39 -12.10
N LYS A 41 -3.45 -2.58 -12.41
CA LYS A 41 -2.53 -2.75 -13.53
C LYS A 41 -3.16 -2.50 -14.90
N PRO A 42 -4.37 -2.99 -15.18
CA PRO A 42 -5.06 -2.68 -16.44
C PRO A 42 -5.33 -1.19 -16.63
N GLU A 43 -5.73 -0.48 -15.57
CA GLU A 43 -5.92 0.96 -15.61
C GLU A 43 -4.65 1.70 -16.02
N LEU A 44 -3.53 1.46 -15.34
CA LEU A 44 -2.25 2.07 -15.68
C LEU A 44 -1.85 1.76 -17.12
N LYS A 45 -1.99 0.49 -17.55
CA LYS A 45 -1.64 0.05 -18.91
C LYS A 45 -2.52 0.72 -19.97
N ALA A 46 -3.82 0.86 -19.73
CA ALA A 46 -4.76 1.48 -20.67
C ALA A 46 -4.41 2.95 -20.94
N HIS A 47 -3.77 3.63 -20.00
CA HIS A 47 -3.31 5.01 -20.12
C HIS A 47 -1.82 5.15 -20.50
N GLY A 48 -1.16 4.06 -20.89
CA GLY A 48 0.24 4.07 -21.34
C GLY A 48 1.29 4.12 -20.23
N TYR A 49 0.89 3.89 -18.97
CA TYR A 49 1.80 3.89 -17.82
C TYR A 49 2.26 2.47 -17.47
N ASP A 50 3.41 2.39 -16.79
CA ASP A 50 3.96 1.10 -16.39
C ASP A 50 3.09 0.41 -15.32
N PRO A 51 2.54 -0.77 -15.61
CA PRO A 51 1.74 -1.52 -14.64
C PRO A 51 2.53 -2.01 -13.41
N LYS A 52 3.87 -1.99 -13.46
CA LYS A 52 4.72 -2.20 -12.26
C LYS A 52 4.84 -0.94 -11.39
N GLY A 53 4.42 0.24 -11.89
CA GLY A 53 4.53 1.52 -11.20
C GLY A 53 5.96 2.06 -11.16
N GLN A 54 6.73 1.82 -12.21
CA GLN A 54 8.09 2.35 -12.35
C GLN A 54 8.13 3.50 -13.36
N ARG A 55 8.33 3.24 -14.65
CA ARG A 55 8.28 4.28 -15.70
C ARG A 55 7.81 3.72 -17.05
N PRO A 56 7.00 4.51 -17.80
CA PRO A 56 6.60 5.86 -17.41
C PRO A 56 5.60 5.86 -16.25
N LEU A 57 5.79 6.82 -15.32
CA LEU A 57 4.86 7.10 -14.24
C LEU A 57 3.75 8.04 -14.72
N PRO A 58 2.53 7.95 -14.16
CA PRO A 58 1.50 8.96 -14.35
C PRO A 58 2.01 10.34 -13.88
N PRO A 59 1.75 11.44 -14.60
CA PRO A 59 2.10 12.77 -14.14
C PRO A 59 1.34 13.14 -12.86
N LEU A 60 1.80 14.19 -12.17
CA LEU A 60 1.26 14.54 -10.85
C LEU A 60 -0.21 14.97 -10.91
N ASP A 61 -0.64 15.56 -12.00
CA ASP A 61 -2.01 16.01 -12.26
C ASP A 61 -2.90 14.96 -12.93
N TRP A 62 -2.33 13.76 -13.25
CA TRP A 62 -3.14 12.71 -13.85
C TRP A 62 -4.16 12.14 -12.85
N TYR A 63 -5.37 12.02 -13.34
CA TYR A 63 -6.43 11.26 -12.69
C TYR A 63 -7.40 10.69 -13.73
N ASN A 64 -8.11 9.63 -13.34
CA ASN A 64 -9.16 9.01 -14.14
C ASN A 64 -10.22 8.45 -13.17
N ILE A 65 -11.41 9.02 -13.18
CA ILE A 65 -12.49 8.57 -12.29
C ILE A 65 -13.19 7.37 -12.90
N ASP A 66 -13.06 6.21 -12.26
CA ASP A 66 -13.81 5.01 -12.59
C ASP A 66 -15.08 4.92 -11.71
N PRO A 67 -16.28 5.14 -12.28
CA PRO A 67 -17.52 5.09 -11.52
C PRO A 67 -17.84 3.68 -10.97
N ASN A 68 -17.24 2.63 -11.54
CA ASN A 68 -17.48 1.24 -11.16
C ASN A 68 -16.40 0.70 -10.20
N LEU A 69 -15.42 1.51 -9.81
CA LEU A 69 -14.29 1.06 -8.99
C LEU A 69 -14.76 0.42 -7.67
N ARG A 70 -15.71 1.08 -6.99
CA ARG A 70 -16.24 0.58 -5.71
C ARG A 70 -16.87 -0.80 -5.87
N ASP A 71 -17.75 -0.97 -6.83
CA ASP A 71 -18.45 -2.23 -7.06
C ASP A 71 -17.51 -3.34 -7.48
N SER A 72 -16.55 -3.03 -8.32
CA SER A 72 -15.51 -3.96 -8.77
C SER A 72 -14.67 -4.47 -7.60
N VAL A 73 -14.22 -3.58 -6.72
CA VAL A 73 -13.45 -3.92 -5.52
C VAL A 73 -14.29 -4.75 -4.54
N LEU A 74 -15.51 -4.29 -4.24
CA LEU A 74 -16.39 -4.97 -3.28
C LEU A 74 -16.80 -6.36 -3.79
N LYS A 75 -17.06 -6.54 -5.08
CA LYS A 75 -17.33 -7.84 -5.70
C LYS A 75 -16.19 -8.83 -5.47
N ILE A 76 -14.94 -8.39 -5.65
CA ILE A 76 -13.76 -9.22 -5.42
C ILE A 76 -13.66 -9.60 -3.94
N ILE A 77 -13.69 -8.62 -3.05
CA ILE A 77 -13.46 -8.84 -1.60
C ILE A 77 -14.57 -9.69 -0.97
N LYS A 78 -15.83 -9.44 -1.33
CA LYS A 78 -16.98 -10.26 -0.86
C LYS A 78 -16.83 -11.71 -1.31
N ARG A 79 -16.47 -11.96 -2.57
CA ARG A 79 -16.21 -13.32 -3.07
C ARG A 79 -15.03 -14.00 -2.35
N GLN A 80 -14.09 -13.21 -1.84
CA GLN A 80 -12.93 -13.70 -1.07
C GLN A 80 -13.27 -13.95 0.41
N GLY A 81 -14.51 -13.68 0.86
CA GLY A 81 -15.00 -14.04 2.18
C GLY A 81 -15.12 -12.87 3.17
N LEU A 82 -15.18 -11.61 2.71
CA LEU A 82 -15.48 -10.48 3.57
C LEU A 82 -16.86 -10.68 4.21
N LYS A 83 -16.93 -10.57 5.52
CA LYS A 83 -18.17 -10.67 6.30
C LYS A 83 -18.81 -9.29 6.48
N ASP A 84 -20.12 -9.25 6.69
CA ASP A 84 -20.81 -8.00 6.99
C ASP A 84 -20.25 -7.34 8.25
N GLY A 85 -20.07 -6.02 8.20
CA GLY A 85 -19.48 -5.25 9.28
C GLY A 85 -17.97 -5.41 9.47
N GLN A 86 -17.31 -6.33 8.76
CA GLN A 86 -15.88 -6.54 8.89
C GLN A 86 -15.08 -5.42 8.20
N LYS A 87 -14.10 -4.86 8.89
CA LYS A 87 -13.15 -3.89 8.31
C LYS A 87 -12.21 -4.60 7.32
N TYR A 88 -12.00 -3.98 6.17
CA TYR A 88 -11.10 -4.50 5.15
C TYR A 88 -10.10 -3.43 4.68
N GLY A 89 -8.99 -3.86 4.13
CA GLY A 89 -7.96 -2.95 3.65
C GLY A 89 -7.24 -3.47 2.42
N LEU A 90 -6.62 -2.56 1.69
CA LEU A 90 -5.81 -2.84 0.51
C LEU A 90 -4.42 -2.23 0.68
N LYS A 91 -3.39 -3.04 0.43
CA LYS A 91 -2.03 -2.53 0.24
C LYS A 91 -1.75 -2.44 -1.25
N ALA A 92 -1.59 -1.25 -1.77
CA ALA A 92 -1.17 -1.03 -3.15
C ALA A 92 -0.57 0.37 -3.32
N LEU A 93 0.76 0.46 -3.42
CA LEU A 93 1.43 1.74 -3.65
C LEU A 93 0.88 2.46 -4.89
N LYS A 94 0.52 1.70 -5.92
CA LYS A 94 0.01 2.24 -7.20
C LYS A 94 -1.33 2.96 -7.09
N CYS A 95 -2.12 2.73 -6.03
CA CYS A 95 -3.36 3.48 -5.78
C CYS A 95 -3.11 4.98 -5.65
N VAL A 96 -1.92 5.39 -5.21
CA VAL A 96 -1.57 6.79 -5.05
C VAL A 96 -1.53 7.56 -6.39
N PHE A 97 -1.30 6.89 -7.50
CA PHE A 97 -1.26 7.54 -8.80
C PHE A 97 -2.64 8.07 -9.23
N ASN A 98 -3.70 7.36 -8.87
CA ASN A 98 -5.09 7.74 -9.13
C ASN A 98 -5.89 7.81 -7.81
N TRP A 99 -5.32 8.46 -6.81
CA TRP A 99 -5.91 8.56 -5.48
C TRP A 99 -7.32 9.19 -5.50
N GLN A 100 -7.57 10.10 -6.42
CA GLN A 100 -8.86 10.76 -6.57
C GLN A 100 -9.99 9.76 -6.88
N SER A 101 -9.75 8.79 -7.78
CA SER A 101 -10.71 7.74 -8.08
C SER A 101 -10.98 6.85 -6.87
N TRP A 102 -9.92 6.47 -6.15
CA TRP A 102 -10.04 5.68 -4.93
C TRP A 102 -10.78 6.44 -3.82
N ASN A 103 -10.49 7.73 -3.64
CA ASN A 103 -11.17 8.57 -2.65
C ASN A 103 -12.65 8.79 -3.03
N ASN A 104 -12.96 8.96 -4.31
CA ASN A 104 -14.34 9.04 -4.78
C ASN A 104 -15.10 7.74 -4.56
N ALA A 105 -14.48 6.60 -4.82
CA ALA A 105 -15.07 5.29 -4.59
C ALA A 105 -15.25 4.95 -3.09
N PHE A 106 -14.34 5.42 -2.25
CA PHE A 106 -14.28 5.13 -0.81
C PHE A 106 -13.99 6.41 -0.01
N PRO A 107 -14.94 7.36 0.08
CA PRO A 107 -14.70 8.68 0.69
C PRO A 107 -14.36 8.61 2.19
N ASP A 108 -14.79 7.54 2.88
CA ASP A 108 -14.52 7.33 4.30
C ASP A 108 -13.28 6.43 4.55
N ALA A 109 -12.51 6.13 3.50
CA ALA A 109 -11.32 5.29 3.63
C ALA A 109 -10.25 5.98 4.49
N HIS A 110 -9.58 5.17 5.33
CA HIS A 110 -8.39 5.59 6.06
C HIS A 110 -7.17 5.34 5.20
N TRP A 111 -6.48 6.41 4.81
CA TRP A 111 -5.24 6.38 4.07
C TRP A 111 -4.05 6.29 5.04
N ILE A 112 -3.25 5.25 4.91
CA ILE A 112 -2.05 5.07 5.73
C ILE A 112 -0.84 5.21 4.83
N ILE A 113 -0.13 6.34 4.95
CA ILE A 113 1.12 6.62 4.25
C ILE A 113 2.27 6.07 5.09
N VAL A 114 2.89 5.01 4.59
CA VAL A 114 4.00 4.35 5.28
C VAL A 114 5.31 5.02 4.86
N ARG A 115 6.04 5.58 5.83
CA ARG A 115 7.33 6.23 5.63
C ARG A 115 8.48 5.30 5.99
N ARG A 116 9.57 5.45 5.29
CA ARG A 116 10.85 4.81 5.54
C ARG A 116 11.97 5.72 5.06
N ASN A 117 13.18 5.57 5.61
CA ASN A 117 14.35 6.29 5.14
C ASN A 117 14.61 6.03 3.64
N ASP A 118 14.83 7.10 2.87
CA ASP A 118 14.99 7.02 1.40
C ASP A 118 16.19 6.16 1.00
N ARG A 119 17.32 6.26 1.73
CA ARG A 119 18.52 5.46 1.46
C ARG A 119 18.24 3.96 1.58
N ASP A 120 17.41 3.57 2.56
CA ASP A 120 17.04 2.17 2.76
C ASP A 120 16.08 1.68 1.67
N ILE A 121 15.21 2.55 1.17
CA ILE A 121 14.35 2.24 0.02
C ILE A 121 15.22 2.02 -1.20
N ILE A 122 16.13 2.95 -1.52
CA ILE A 122 17.04 2.88 -2.67
C ILE A 122 17.89 1.61 -2.59
N LYS A 123 18.54 1.35 -1.47
CA LYS A 123 19.35 0.14 -1.23
C LYS A 123 18.54 -1.14 -1.47
N SER A 124 17.28 -1.17 -1.01
CA SER A 124 16.39 -2.31 -1.21
C SER A 124 16.02 -2.49 -2.67
N CYS A 125 15.72 -1.40 -3.40
CA CYS A 125 15.34 -1.44 -4.81
C CYS A 125 16.51 -1.81 -5.73
N MET A 126 17.72 -1.43 -5.38
CA MET A 126 18.94 -1.78 -6.13
C MET A 126 19.51 -3.16 -5.79
N SER A 127 18.91 -3.87 -4.84
CA SER A 127 19.38 -5.20 -4.48
C SER A 127 19.05 -6.23 -5.57
N PRO A 128 19.86 -7.29 -5.74
CA PRO A 128 19.57 -8.38 -6.69
C PRO A 128 18.21 -9.06 -6.45
N LYS A 129 17.69 -9.00 -5.21
CA LYS A 129 16.38 -9.54 -4.85
C LYS A 129 15.22 -8.75 -5.46
N ALA A 130 15.46 -7.50 -5.86
CA ALA A 130 14.48 -6.62 -6.50
C ALA A 130 14.66 -6.54 -8.03
N ALA A 131 15.18 -7.58 -8.66
CA ALA A 131 15.46 -7.62 -10.12
C ALA A 131 14.23 -7.36 -11.00
N PHE A 132 13.00 -7.51 -10.48
CA PHE A 132 11.77 -7.11 -11.16
C PHE A 132 11.57 -5.59 -11.26
N MET A 133 12.33 -4.83 -10.48
CA MET A 133 12.37 -3.36 -10.47
C MET A 133 13.50 -2.89 -11.41
N ASP A 134 13.33 -3.11 -12.71
CA ASP A 134 14.37 -3.04 -13.74
C ASP A 134 14.44 -1.70 -14.49
N LYS A 135 13.51 -0.79 -14.24
CA LYS A 135 13.40 0.48 -14.99
C LYS A 135 14.31 1.59 -14.47
N TYR A 136 14.83 1.46 -13.26
CA TYR A 136 15.78 2.40 -12.67
C TYR A 136 17.03 1.64 -12.26
N THR A 137 18.19 2.11 -12.73
CA THR A 137 19.48 1.45 -12.52
C THR A 137 20.46 2.28 -11.69
N THR A 138 20.07 3.49 -11.30
CA THR A 138 20.91 4.44 -10.54
C THR A 138 20.19 4.91 -9.29
N GLU A 139 20.96 5.29 -8.26
CA GLU A 139 20.42 5.90 -7.04
C GLU A 139 19.60 7.16 -7.34
N GLN A 140 20.08 8.01 -8.24
CA GLN A 140 19.39 9.23 -8.65
C GLN A 140 18.04 8.90 -9.32
N GLY A 141 17.97 7.84 -10.12
CA GLY A 141 16.71 7.39 -10.72
C GLY A 141 15.70 6.95 -9.66
N TRP A 142 16.16 6.19 -8.66
CA TRP A 142 15.32 5.79 -7.54
C TRP A 142 14.92 6.96 -6.64
N GLN A 143 15.83 7.92 -6.41
CA GLN A 143 15.47 9.15 -5.69
C GLN A 143 14.37 9.92 -6.40
N SER A 144 14.46 10.11 -7.72
CA SER A 144 13.43 10.76 -8.51
C SER A 144 12.08 10.03 -8.43
N TRP A 145 12.08 8.69 -8.39
CA TRP A 145 10.90 7.86 -8.20
C TRP A 145 10.28 8.07 -6.80
N ILE A 146 11.10 8.11 -5.76
CA ILE A 146 10.68 8.39 -4.38
C ILE A 146 10.07 9.79 -4.29
N ASP A 147 10.72 10.79 -4.85
CA ASP A 147 10.27 12.20 -4.82
C ASP A 147 8.93 12.38 -5.54
N HIS A 148 8.72 11.66 -6.65
CA HIS A 148 7.44 11.64 -7.34
C HIS A 148 6.31 11.08 -6.43
N HIS A 149 6.57 9.96 -5.75
CA HIS A 149 5.60 9.38 -4.83
C HIS A 149 5.33 10.28 -3.62
N LYS A 150 6.37 10.93 -3.07
CA LYS A 150 6.20 11.90 -1.98
C LYS A 150 5.27 13.06 -2.37
N LYS A 151 5.41 13.59 -3.59
CA LYS A 151 4.51 14.62 -4.11
C LYS A 151 3.06 14.12 -4.22
N LYS A 152 2.85 12.87 -4.68
CA LYS A 152 1.52 12.26 -4.68
C LYS A 152 0.97 12.04 -3.27
N PHE A 153 1.79 11.67 -2.29
CA PHE A 153 1.38 11.56 -0.89
C PHE A 153 0.92 12.90 -0.31
N GLU A 154 1.60 13.99 -0.65
CA GLU A 154 1.15 15.32 -0.22
C GLU A 154 -0.19 15.71 -0.85
N GLN A 155 -0.46 15.32 -2.10
CA GLN A 155 -1.79 15.49 -2.70
C GLN A 155 -2.87 14.69 -1.96
N VAL A 156 -2.59 13.44 -1.58
CA VAL A 156 -3.50 12.62 -0.76
C VAL A 156 -3.80 13.30 0.57
N LYS A 157 -2.77 13.84 1.25
CA LYS A 157 -2.93 14.55 2.52
C LYS A 157 -3.81 15.79 2.42
N GLN A 158 -3.76 16.48 1.28
CA GLN A 158 -4.56 17.68 1.02
C GLN A 158 -5.99 17.35 0.57
N GLY A 159 -6.19 16.22 -0.09
CA GLY A 159 -7.46 15.88 -0.75
C GLY A 159 -8.31 14.80 -0.07
N CYS A 160 -7.79 14.11 0.96
CA CYS A 160 -8.51 13.06 1.68
C CYS A 160 -8.70 13.43 3.15
N ASN A 161 -9.81 13.00 3.76
CA ASN A 161 -10.17 13.37 5.12
C ASN A 161 -9.41 12.57 6.19
N ASN A 162 -9.24 11.27 6.00
CA ASN A 162 -8.70 10.36 7.01
C ASN A 162 -7.31 9.89 6.58
N VAL A 163 -6.28 10.72 6.77
CA VAL A 163 -4.91 10.42 6.37
C VAL A 163 -4.00 10.33 7.58
N TYR A 164 -3.23 9.26 7.65
CA TYR A 164 -2.29 8.97 8.72
C TYR A 164 -0.91 8.69 8.13
N GLU A 165 0.13 9.08 8.85
CA GLU A 165 1.50 8.70 8.52
C GLU A 165 2.01 7.68 9.55
N LEU A 166 2.75 6.70 9.08
CA LEU A 166 3.40 5.69 9.90
C LEU A 166 4.88 5.61 9.56
N ASP A 167 5.73 5.96 10.50
CA ASP A 167 7.17 5.79 10.40
C ASP A 167 7.53 4.33 10.73
N THR A 168 8.08 3.61 9.74
CA THR A 168 8.49 2.22 9.95
C THR A 168 9.72 2.09 10.83
N ASP A 169 10.59 3.10 10.87
CA ASP A 169 11.79 3.06 11.70
C ASP A 169 11.42 3.22 13.18
N ALA A 170 10.45 4.08 13.50
CA ALA A 170 9.86 4.17 14.84
C ALA A 170 9.26 2.81 15.27
N VAL A 171 8.48 2.17 14.40
CA VAL A 171 7.89 0.85 14.68
C VAL A 171 8.95 -0.22 14.93
N ILE A 172 10.03 -0.25 14.14
CA ILE A 172 11.16 -1.19 14.33
C ILE A 172 11.83 -0.94 15.68
N ASN A 173 11.92 0.30 16.11
CA ASN A 173 12.44 0.70 17.43
C ASN A 173 11.40 0.54 18.57
N LYS A 174 10.28 -0.15 18.31
CA LYS A 174 9.21 -0.45 19.26
C LYS A 174 8.41 0.77 19.74
N ASP A 175 8.54 1.92 19.08
CA ASP A 175 7.59 3.00 19.26
C ASP A 175 6.33 2.72 18.44
N LEU A 176 5.30 2.28 19.13
CA LEU A 176 4.03 1.88 18.54
C LEU A 176 2.96 2.97 18.63
N THR A 177 3.32 4.18 19.06
CA THR A 177 2.38 5.29 19.30
C THR A 177 1.54 5.62 18.05
N GLN A 178 2.18 5.82 16.91
CA GLN A 178 1.48 6.11 15.65
C GLN A 178 0.63 4.92 15.20
N LEU A 179 1.15 3.70 15.30
CA LEU A 179 0.43 2.49 14.92
C LEU A 179 -0.83 2.30 15.79
N LYS A 180 -0.72 2.54 17.10
CA LYS A 180 -1.86 2.45 18.02
C LYS A 180 -2.94 3.47 17.64
N ALA A 181 -2.56 4.72 17.40
CA ALA A 181 -3.49 5.76 16.99
C ALA A 181 -4.25 5.40 15.68
N ILE A 182 -3.54 4.80 14.72
CA ILE A 182 -4.15 4.31 13.47
C ILE A 182 -5.13 3.17 13.73
N ILE A 183 -4.74 2.19 14.54
CA ILE A 183 -5.60 1.03 14.88
C ILE A 183 -6.87 1.50 15.60
N ASP A 184 -6.75 2.43 16.55
CA ASP A 184 -7.89 3.01 17.26
C ASP A 184 -8.81 3.78 16.31
N ALA A 185 -8.25 4.63 15.43
CA ALA A 185 -9.02 5.43 14.47
C ALA A 185 -9.81 4.56 13.46
N ILE A 186 -9.24 3.43 13.03
CA ILE A 186 -9.92 2.47 12.14
C ILE A 186 -10.97 1.65 12.91
N GLY A 187 -10.88 1.56 14.24
CA GLY A 187 -11.73 0.72 15.09
C GLY A 187 -11.35 -0.77 14.99
N LEU A 188 -10.05 -1.06 15.02
CA LEU A 188 -9.51 -2.42 15.09
C LEU A 188 -9.06 -2.76 16.52
N ASP A 189 -8.84 -4.05 16.80
CA ASP A 189 -8.39 -4.52 18.10
C ASP A 189 -6.91 -4.21 18.33
N TRP A 190 -6.57 -3.51 19.41
CA TRP A 190 -5.18 -3.33 19.80
C TRP A 190 -4.60 -4.61 20.42
N LYS A 191 -3.59 -5.21 19.79
CA LYS A 191 -2.95 -6.48 20.20
C LYS A 191 -1.44 -6.33 20.32
N PRO A 192 -0.93 -5.56 21.31
CA PRO A 192 0.48 -5.18 21.39
C PRO A 192 1.42 -6.39 21.46
N ASP A 193 1.10 -7.41 22.23
CA ASP A 193 1.96 -8.60 22.39
C ASP A 193 2.17 -9.36 21.07
N LYS A 194 1.10 -9.46 20.23
CA LYS A 194 1.20 -10.11 18.93
C LYS A 194 1.98 -9.25 17.95
N ILE A 195 1.81 -7.94 18.01
CA ILE A 195 2.51 -6.96 17.18
C ILE A 195 4.00 -6.96 17.51
N LEU A 196 4.37 -6.89 18.79
CA LEU A 196 5.78 -6.91 19.23
C LEU A 196 6.50 -8.19 18.82
N LYS A 197 5.86 -9.36 18.94
CA LYS A 197 6.41 -10.64 18.45
C LYS A 197 6.65 -10.64 16.93
N GLN A 198 5.95 -9.82 16.18
CA GLN A 198 6.11 -9.71 14.74
C GLN A 198 7.27 -8.79 14.33
N ILE A 199 7.60 -7.80 15.17
CA ILE A 199 8.71 -6.87 14.94
C ILE A 199 10.05 -7.52 15.32
N CYS A 200 10.04 -8.36 16.36
CA CYS A 200 11.22 -9.05 16.87
C CYS A 200 10.95 -10.58 16.82
N PRO A 201 11.09 -11.20 15.63
CA PRO A 201 10.92 -12.64 15.48
C PRO A 201 12.06 -13.45 16.12
#